data_440b9d95bbd6ba95ecb1483c85b0a869
#
_entry.id   440b9d95bbd6ba95ecb1483c85b0a869
#
_cell.length_a   1.000
_cell.length_b   1.000
_cell.length_c   1.000
_cell.angle_alpha   90.00
_cell.angle_beta   90.00
_cell.angle_gamma   90.00
#
_symmetry.space_group_name_H-M   'P 1'
#
loop_
_entity.id
_entity.type
_entity.pdbx_description
1 polymer ?
#
loop_
_entity_poly.entity_id
_entity_poly.type
_entity_poly.pdbx_seq_one_letter_code
_entity_poly.pdbx_strand_id
1 'polypeptide(L)'
;ADEDIQAVNPLVGLAVMGADMPADGSMVYLSPAPLYHAAPLGWCTTAQRLGGTVVVMEKFDPELALATIEKYRVTDSQWVPTHFVRMLKLDPELRTRYDLSSHKRALHAAAPCPVPIKREMIEWWGPIINEYYAGSEGIGMTLIKAEDWLDHPGSVGKAIHGTLHVCNPDGEEVPAGQDGLLFFENENIPTYHNDPDNTREAMHPKGWMTLGDIGHLDPDGYLYLTDRKSHMIISGGVNIYPQEIENLLVTHDKVMDAAVIGAPCPDFGEKVGAGIRPMDMEAAGDALE
;
A
#
# COMPACT_ATOMS: atom_id res chain seq x y z
N ALA A 1 -18.09 -29.12 6.20
CA ALA A 1 -17.29 -28.60 5.10
C ALA A 1 -17.02 -27.10 5.22
N ASP A 2 -17.67 -26.40 6.18
CA ASP A 2 -17.64 -24.92 6.22
C ASP A 2 -16.75 -24.32 7.31
N GLU A 3 -16.16 -25.12 8.18
CA GLU A 3 -15.37 -24.63 9.31
C GLU A 3 -13.90 -24.30 8.96
N ASP A 4 -13.35 -24.82 7.87
CA ASP A 4 -11.91 -24.69 7.55
C ASP A 4 -11.57 -23.58 6.55
N ILE A 5 -12.53 -22.94 5.93
CA ILE A 5 -12.26 -21.96 4.86
C ILE A 5 -11.65 -20.68 5.42
N GLN A 6 -12.05 -20.28 6.64
CA GLN A 6 -11.55 -19.06 7.28
C GLN A 6 -10.20 -19.24 7.98
N ALA A 7 -9.89 -20.46 8.44
CA ALA A 7 -8.72 -20.77 9.26
C ALA A 7 -7.38 -20.80 8.49
N VAL A 8 -7.37 -20.79 7.15
CA VAL A 8 -6.16 -21.11 6.35
C VAL A 8 -5.57 -19.90 5.59
N ASN A 9 -6.29 -18.77 5.53
CA ASN A 9 -5.77 -17.58 4.81
C ASN A 9 -6.16 -16.29 5.52
N PRO A 10 -5.20 -15.52 6.05
CA PRO A 10 -5.46 -14.23 6.72
C PRO A 10 -6.24 -13.24 5.86
N LEU A 11 -6.08 -13.28 4.52
CA LEU A 11 -6.83 -12.42 3.61
C LEU A 11 -8.34 -12.70 3.60
N VAL A 12 -8.76 -13.94 3.87
CA VAL A 12 -10.21 -14.25 3.98
C VAL A 12 -10.79 -13.58 5.23
N GLY A 13 -10.07 -13.65 6.35
CA GLY A 13 -10.45 -12.95 7.59
C GLY A 13 -10.51 -11.43 7.38
N LEU A 14 -9.48 -10.85 6.74
CA LEU A 14 -9.47 -9.43 6.39
C LEU A 14 -10.64 -9.07 5.46
N ALA A 15 -10.92 -9.87 4.44
CA ALA A 15 -11.99 -9.61 3.49
C ALA A 15 -13.36 -9.53 4.20
N VAL A 16 -13.68 -10.52 5.04
CA VAL A 16 -15.01 -10.63 5.66
C VAL A 16 -15.15 -9.74 6.89
N MET A 17 -14.16 -9.75 7.79
CA MET A 17 -14.25 -9.07 9.08
C MET A 17 -13.68 -7.64 9.05
N GLY A 18 -12.68 -7.39 8.20
CA GLY A 18 -12.02 -6.09 8.12
C GLY A 18 -12.61 -5.18 7.02
N ALA A 19 -12.80 -5.72 5.82
CA ALA A 19 -13.25 -4.98 4.65
C ALA A 19 -14.75 -5.15 4.33
N ASP A 20 -15.51 -5.87 5.15
CA ASP A 20 -16.96 -6.13 4.99
C ASP A 20 -17.32 -6.72 3.60
N MET A 21 -16.43 -7.56 3.04
CA MET A 21 -16.68 -8.21 1.76
C MET A 21 -17.72 -9.34 1.89
N PRO A 22 -18.69 -9.45 0.97
CA PRO A 22 -19.71 -10.49 1.07
C PRO A 22 -19.14 -11.87 0.78
N ALA A 23 -19.64 -12.88 1.53
CA ALA A 23 -19.29 -14.29 1.36
C ALA A 23 -20.47 -15.10 0.78
N ASP A 24 -21.39 -14.43 0.07
CA ASP A 24 -22.63 -15.02 -0.47
C ASP A 24 -22.58 -15.21 -1.99
N GLY A 25 -21.41 -15.02 -2.59
CA GLY A 25 -21.22 -15.14 -4.04
C GLY A 25 -21.63 -13.90 -4.86
N SER A 26 -22.12 -12.85 -4.22
CA SER A 26 -22.55 -11.61 -4.92
C SER A 26 -21.38 -10.71 -5.37
N MET A 27 -20.16 -10.97 -4.88
CA MET A 27 -18.97 -10.18 -5.19
C MET A 27 -18.59 -10.28 -6.67
N VAL A 28 -18.34 -9.14 -7.29
CA VAL A 28 -17.63 -9.02 -8.57
C VAL A 28 -16.35 -8.24 -8.32
N TYR A 29 -15.24 -8.95 -8.31
CA TYR A 29 -13.93 -8.42 -7.92
C TYR A 29 -13.08 -8.08 -9.14
N LEU A 30 -12.56 -6.85 -9.21
CA LEU A 30 -11.62 -6.39 -10.24
C LEU A 30 -10.17 -6.45 -9.75
N SER A 31 -9.31 -7.14 -10.49
CA SER A 31 -7.86 -7.15 -10.31
C SER A 31 -7.15 -6.43 -11.46
N PRO A 32 -6.71 -5.18 -11.27
CA PRO A 32 -6.01 -4.41 -12.29
C PRO A 32 -4.49 -4.62 -12.28
N ALA A 33 -3.96 -5.29 -11.27
CA ALA A 33 -2.53 -5.52 -11.08
C ALA A 33 -2.10 -6.95 -11.48
N PRO A 34 -0.81 -7.16 -11.85
CA PRO A 34 -0.31 -8.46 -12.31
C PRO A 34 -0.42 -9.55 -11.23
N LEU A 35 -0.91 -10.73 -11.61
CA LEU A 35 -1.14 -11.86 -10.70
C LEU A 35 0.15 -12.56 -10.20
N TYR A 36 1.33 -12.18 -10.67
CA TYR A 36 2.60 -12.69 -10.11
C TYR A 36 2.98 -12.02 -8.78
N HIS A 37 2.30 -10.94 -8.40
CA HIS A 37 2.43 -10.35 -7.07
C HIS A 37 1.53 -11.06 -6.06
N ALA A 38 2.00 -11.15 -4.80
CA ALA A 38 1.31 -11.85 -3.73
C ALA A 38 -0.09 -11.28 -3.45
N ALA A 39 -0.24 -9.96 -3.38
CA ALA A 39 -1.51 -9.32 -3.06
C ALA A 39 -2.57 -9.51 -4.17
N PRO A 40 -2.34 -9.20 -5.46
CA PRO A 40 -3.33 -9.45 -6.51
C PRO A 40 -3.74 -10.91 -6.62
N LEU A 41 -2.81 -11.86 -6.53
CA LEU A 41 -3.13 -13.28 -6.55
C LEU A 41 -3.93 -13.70 -5.31
N GLY A 42 -3.50 -13.25 -4.13
CA GLY A 42 -4.15 -13.54 -2.86
C GLY A 42 -5.60 -13.06 -2.81
N TRP A 43 -5.85 -11.82 -3.28
CA TRP A 43 -7.20 -11.27 -3.33
C TRP A 43 -8.08 -11.94 -4.38
N CYS A 44 -7.55 -12.29 -5.57
CA CYS A 44 -8.29 -13.06 -6.57
C CYS A 44 -8.73 -14.42 -6.02
N THR A 45 -7.80 -15.15 -5.38
CA THR A 45 -8.13 -16.44 -4.76
C THR A 45 -9.10 -16.28 -3.59
N THR A 46 -8.99 -15.23 -2.79
CA THR A 46 -9.92 -14.90 -1.72
C THR A 46 -11.34 -14.65 -2.26
N ALA A 47 -11.47 -13.82 -3.29
CA ALA A 47 -12.76 -13.55 -3.93
C ALA A 47 -13.41 -14.83 -4.47
N GLN A 48 -12.64 -15.72 -5.12
CA GLN A 48 -13.14 -17.01 -5.59
C GLN A 48 -13.54 -17.94 -4.44
N ARG A 49 -12.79 -17.97 -3.34
CA ARG A 49 -13.13 -18.76 -2.13
C ARG A 49 -14.44 -18.29 -1.48
N LEU A 50 -14.75 -17.01 -1.57
CA LEU A 50 -16.00 -16.42 -1.11
C LEU A 50 -17.16 -16.58 -2.12
N GLY A 51 -16.94 -17.31 -3.23
CA GLY A 51 -17.93 -17.57 -4.26
C GLY A 51 -18.09 -16.43 -5.28
N GLY A 52 -17.26 -15.40 -5.21
CA GLY A 52 -17.32 -14.23 -6.09
C GLY A 52 -16.78 -14.49 -7.50
N THR A 53 -17.13 -13.59 -8.41
CA THR A 53 -16.58 -13.52 -9.77
C THR A 53 -15.34 -12.66 -9.79
N VAL A 54 -14.27 -13.10 -10.47
CA VAL A 54 -13.03 -12.35 -10.63
C VAL A 54 -12.90 -11.85 -12.06
N VAL A 55 -12.67 -10.54 -12.22
CA VAL A 55 -12.36 -9.88 -13.48
C VAL A 55 -10.90 -9.44 -13.43
N VAL A 56 -10.07 -9.99 -14.33
CA VAL A 56 -8.63 -9.69 -14.38
C VAL A 56 -8.35 -8.79 -15.58
N MET A 57 -7.65 -7.69 -15.36
CA MET A 57 -7.11 -6.87 -16.45
C MET A 57 -5.75 -7.44 -16.84
N GLU A 58 -5.53 -7.65 -18.17
CA GLU A 58 -4.25 -8.10 -18.69
C GLU A 58 -3.15 -7.05 -18.45
N LYS A 59 -3.51 -5.78 -18.58
CA LYS A 59 -2.65 -4.62 -18.34
C LYS A 59 -3.49 -3.48 -17.79
N PHE A 60 -2.97 -2.77 -16.79
CA PHE A 60 -3.65 -1.59 -16.28
C PHE A 60 -3.71 -0.47 -17.32
N ASP A 61 -4.91 -0.03 -17.61
CA ASP A 61 -5.22 1.19 -18.32
C ASP A 61 -6.31 1.93 -17.54
N PRO A 62 -6.15 3.23 -17.24
CA PRO A 62 -7.05 3.94 -16.34
C PRO A 62 -8.48 4.08 -16.89
N GLU A 63 -8.67 4.37 -18.19
CA GLU A 63 -10.00 4.45 -18.78
C GLU A 63 -10.66 3.07 -18.88
N LEU A 64 -9.91 2.06 -19.31
CA LEU A 64 -10.40 0.67 -19.37
C LEU A 64 -10.81 0.16 -17.99
N ALA A 65 -10.14 0.58 -16.91
CA ALA A 65 -10.53 0.21 -15.55
C ALA A 65 -11.91 0.74 -15.20
N LEU A 66 -12.21 2.01 -15.50
CA LEU A 66 -13.53 2.62 -15.28
C LEU A 66 -14.62 1.94 -16.12
N ALA A 67 -14.33 1.71 -17.41
CA ALA A 67 -15.23 0.98 -18.32
C ALA A 67 -15.50 -0.45 -17.84
N THR A 68 -14.50 -1.11 -17.25
CA THR A 68 -14.61 -2.45 -16.70
C THR A 68 -15.49 -2.48 -15.46
N ILE A 69 -15.38 -1.48 -14.57
CA ILE A 69 -16.24 -1.33 -13.39
C ILE A 69 -17.71 -1.23 -13.82
N GLU A 70 -18.04 -0.36 -14.77
CA GLU A 70 -19.40 -0.23 -15.32
C GLU A 70 -19.87 -1.53 -15.97
N LYS A 71 -19.09 -2.04 -16.95
CA LYS A 71 -19.47 -3.19 -17.78
C LYS A 71 -19.80 -4.44 -16.98
N TYR A 72 -18.98 -4.75 -15.98
CA TYR A 72 -19.13 -5.97 -15.18
C TYR A 72 -19.83 -5.73 -13.86
N ARG A 73 -20.27 -4.49 -13.58
CA ARG A 73 -20.89 -4.11 -12.31
C ARG A 73 -20.01 -4.49 -11.13
N VAL A 74 -18.72 -4.17 -11.23
CA VAL A 74 -17.72 -4.47 -10.20
C VAL A 74 -18.16 -3.90 -8.86
N THR A 75 -18.06 -4.74 -7.83
CA THR A 75 -18.40 -4.36 -6.45
C THR A 75 -17.17 -4.11 -5.59
N ASP A 76 -16.08 -4.83 -5.86
CA ASP A 76 -14.88 -4.85 -5.06
C ASP A 76 -13.63 -4.82 -5.94
N SER A 77 -12.55 -4.24 -5.45
CA SER A 77 -11.31 -4.13 -6.23
C SER A 77 -10.09 -3.91 -5.36
N GLN A 78 -8.89 -4.15 -5.92
CA GLN A 78 -7.64 -3.78 -5.28
C GLN A 78 -6.77 -2.92 -6.20
N TRP A 79 -6.11 -1.93 -5.63
CA TRP A 79 -5.33 -0.91 -6.33
C TRP A 79 -3.95 -0.71 -5.69
N VAL A 80 -3.10 0.00 -6.43
CA VAL A 80 -1.87 0.58 -5.90
C VAL A 80 -1.90 2.09 -6.14
N PRO A 81 -1.18 2.92 -5.36
CA PRO A 81 -1.26 4.38 -5.46
C PRO A 81 -0.99 4.94 -6.86
N THR A 82 -0.09 4.34 -7.63
CA THR A 82 0.18 4.75 -9.02
C THR A 82 -1.03 4.57 -9.94
N HIS A 83 -1.94 3.63 -9.66
CA HIS A 83 -3.21 3.53 -10.39
C HIS A 83 -4.08 4.75 -10.12
N PHE A 84 -4.18 5.20 -8.88
CA PHE A 84 -4.94 6.39 -8.50
C PHE A 84 -4.38 7.64 -9.16
N VAL A 85 -3.06 7.86 -9.08
CA VAL A 85 -2.38 8.98 -9.77
C VAL A 85 -2.75 9.01 -11.25
N ARG A 86 -2.69 7.87 -11.94
CA ARG A 86 -3.00 7.78 -13.37
C ARG A 86 -4.48 8.00 -13.67
N MET A 87 -5.38 7.54 -12.82
CA MET A 87 -6.82 7.78 -12.97
C MET A 87 -7.20 9.24 -12.74
N LEU A 88 -6.59 9.89 -11.74
CA LEU A 88 -6.83 11.31 -11.46
C LEU A 88 -6.31 12.23 -12.59
N LYS A 89 -5.33 11.77 -13.36
CA LYS A 89 -4.78 12.48 -14.54
C LYS A 89 -5.57 12.25 -15.85
N LEU A 90 -6.64 11.47 -15.81
CA LEU A 90 -7.58 11.39 -16.92
C LEU A 90 -8.31 12.73 -17.12
N ASP A 91 -8.68 12.98 -18.37
CA ASP A 91 -9.60 14.10 -18.68
C ASP A 91 -10.82 14.05 -17.78
N PRO A 92 -11.25 15.17 -17.18
CA PRO A 92 -12.43 15.22 -16.32
C PRO A 92 -13.71 14.66 -16.96
N GLU A 93 -13.88 14.79 -18.28
CA GLU A 93 -15.02 14.20 -19.00
C GLU A 93 -14.96 12.67 -19.00
N LEU A 94 -13.76 12.07 -19.07
CA LEU A 94 -13.57 10.63 -18.98
C LEU A 94 -13.86 10.12 -17.57
N ARG A 95 -13.44 10.87 -16.54
CA ARG A 95 -13.68 10.50 -15.14
C ARG A 95 -15.16 10.42 -14.79
N THR A 96 -16.02 11.20 -15.44
CA THR A 96 -17.48 11.27 -15.20
C THR A 96 -18.31 10.44 -16.17
N ARG A 97 -17.69 9.82 -17.19
CA ARG A 97 -18.39 9.11 -18.27
C ARG A 97 -19.04 7.81 -17.82
N TYR A 98 -18.42 7.10 -16.88
CA TYR A 98 -18.78 5.73 -16.52
C TYR A 98 -19.59 5.67 -15.23
N ASP A 99 -20.57 4.75 -15.18
CA ASP A 99 -21.36 4.47 -13.98
C ASP A 99 -20.58 3.59 -13.00
N LEU A 100 -20.05 4.19 -11.95
CA LEU A 100 -19.32 3.51 -10.88
C LEU A 100 -20.19 3.12 -9.68
N SER A 101 -21.50 3.25 -9.76
CA SER A 101 -22.44 3.07 -8.63
C SER A 101 -22.46 1.66 -8.03
N SER A 102 -21.99 0.66 -8.79
CA SER A 102 -21.84 -0.73 -8.30
C SER A 102 -20.63 -0.91 -7.38
N HIS A 103 -19.60 -0.06 -7.48
CA HIS A 103 -18.35 -0.18 -6.77
C HIS A 103 -18.53 0.22 -5.31
N LYS A 104 -18.36 -0.72 -4.39
CA LYS A 104 -18.65 -0.56 -2.96
C LYS A 104 -17.40 -0.54 -2.09
N ARG A 105 -16.33 -1.22 -2.53
CA ARG A 105 -15.08 -1.35 -1.77
C ARG A 105 -13.89 -1.34 -2.71
N ALA A 106 -12.97 -0.42 -2.46
CA ALA A 106 -11.69 -0.33 -3.14
C ALA A 106 -10.58 -0.46 -2.10
N LEU A 107 -9.84 -1.55 -2.12
CA LEU A 107 -8.66 -1.72 -1.28
C LEU A 107 -7.44 -1.16 -2.00
N HIS A 108 -6.52 -0.52 -1.28
CA HIS A 108 -5.20 -0.25 -1.82
C HIS A 108 -4.11 -0.58 -0.81
N ALA A 109 -2.92 -0.87 -1.32
CA ALA A 109 -1.74 -1.23 -0.55
C ALA A 109 -0.47 -1.15 -1.40
N ALA A 110 0.59 -1.76 -0.94
CA ALA A 110 1.88 -1.99 -1.59
C ALA A 110 2.85 -0.80 -1.60
N ALA A 111 2.36 0.42 -1.49
CA ALA A 111 3.18 1.62 -1.36
C ALA A 111 2.41 2.68 -0.57
N PRO A 112 3.09 3.64 0.07
CA PRO A 112 2.44 4.81 0.64
C PRO A 112 1.64 5.57 -0.41
N CYS A 113 0.43 6.01 -0.04
CA CYS A 113 -0.41 6.81 -0.91
C CYS A 113 -0.32 8.29 -0.50
N PRO A 114 0.10 9.20 -1.40
CA PRO A 114 0.13 10.62 -1.06
C PRO A 114 -1.23 11.11 -0.59
N VAL A 115 -1.25 11.84 0.54
CA VAL A 115 -2.49 12.32 1.16
C VAL A 115 -3.40 13.08 0.18
N PRO A 116 -2.91 14.00 -0.68
CA PRO A 116 -3.75 14.68 -1.66
C PRO A 116 -4.40 13.71 -2.65
N ILE A 117 -3.65 12.71 -3.13
CA ILE A 117 -4.13 11.70 -4.10
C ILE A 117 -5.27 10.88 -3.50
N LYS A 118 -5.08 10.34 -2.29
CA LYS A 118 -6.13 9.54 -1.64
C LYS A 118 -7.36 10.37 -1.31
N ARG A 119 -7.18 11.62 -0.88
CA ARG A 119 -8.29 12.55 -0.60
C ARG A 119 -9.12 12.82 -1.87
N GLU A 120 -8.47 13.15 -3.00
CA GLU A 120 -9.16 13.39 -4.27
C GLU A 120 -9.88 12.13 -4.78
N MET A 121 -9.28 10.95 -4.60
CA MET A 121 -9.94 9.69 -4.92
C MET A 121 -11.19 9.44 -4.05
N ILE A 122 -11.14 9.73 -2.75
CA ILE A 122 -12.30 9.62 -1.85
C ILE A 122 -13.38 10.64 -2.24
N GLU A 123 -13.00 11.86 -2.62
CA GLU A 123 -13.95 12.86 -3.13
C GLU A 123 -14.64 12.40 -4.42
N TRP A 124 -13.91 11.69 -5.29
CA TRP A 124 -14.48 11.19 -6.55
C TRP A 124 -15.29 9.89 -6.37
N TRP A 125 -14.74 8.89 -5.69
CA TRP A 125 -15.37 7.56 -5.58
C TRP A 125 -16.29 7.40 -4.36
N GLY A 126 -16.24 8.34 -3.43
CA GLY A 126 -16.83 8.23 -2.11
C GLY A 126 -15.95 7.52 -1.11
N PRO A 127 -16.44 7.35 0.16
CA PRO A 127 -15.67 6.75 1.25
C PRO A 127 -15.59 5.22 1.15
N ILE A 128 -15.20 4.70 -0.01
CA ILE A 128 -15.05 3.26 -0.29
C ILE A 128 -13.60 2.81 -0.35
N ILE A 129 -12.63 3.76 -0.23
CA ILE A 129 -11.20 3.51 -0.44
C ILE A 129 -10.53 3.19 0.89
N ASN A 130 -10.39 1.90 1.16
CA ASN A 130 -9.74 1.39 2.35
C ASN A 130 -8.27 1.08 2.06
N GLU A 131 -7.42 1.16 3.07
CA GLU A 131 -5.99 0.88 2.96
C GLU A 131 -5.57 -0.18 3.96
N TYR A 132 -4.68 -1.08 3.52
CA TYR A 132 -4.02 -1.99 4.42
C TYR A 132 -2.50 -1.98 4.19
N TYR A 133 -1.75 -2.24 5.25
CA TYR A 133 -0.31 -2.46 5.21
C TYR A 133 -0.01 -3.89 5.67
N ALA A 134 0.74 -4.62 4.86
CA ALA A 134 1.19 -5.98 5.13
C ALA A 134 2.38 -6.34 4.23
N GLY A 135 3.19 -7.29 4.68
CA GLY A 135 4.23 -7.92 3.85
C GLY A 135 3.81 -9.30 3.34
N SER A 136 4.51 -9.77 2.30
CA SER A 136 4.33 -11.12 1.75
C SER A 136 4.67 -12.23 2.76
N GLU A 137 5.47 -11.88 3.76
CA GLU A 137 5.86 -12.74 4.89
C GLU A 137 4.68 -13.12 5.79
N GLY A 138 3.60 -12.34 5.78
CA GLY A 138 2.39 -12.62 6.56
C GLY A 138 2.55 -12.45 8.07
N ILE A 139 3.55 -11.70 8.51
CA ILE A 139 3.87 -11.52 9.94
C ILE A 139 2.90 -10.62 10.68
N GLY A 140 2.20 -9.74 9.97
CA GLY A 140 1.24 -8.81 10.54
C GLY A 140 0.51 -8.00 9.47
N MET A 141 -0.54 -7.31 9.89
CA MET A 141 -1.37 -6.51 9.00
C MET A 141 -2.06 -5.39 9.74
N THR A 142 -2.11 -4.20 9.12
CA THR A 142 -2.97 -3.09 9.58
C THR A 142 -4.07 -2.82 8.56
N LEU A 143 -5.12 -2.15 8.97
CA LEU A 143 -6.23 -1.72 8.11
C LEU A 143 -6.77 -0.36 8.58
N ILE A 144 -7.12 0.48 7.62
CA ILE A 144 -7.90 1.70 7.85
C ILE A 144 -9.04 1.80 6.84
N LYS A 145 -10.25 2.07 7.31
CA LYS A 145 -11.39 2.39 6.46
C LYS A 145 -11.33 3.85 6.03
N ALA A 146 -12.02 4.17 4.94
CA ALA A 146 -11.99 5.52 4.37
C ALA A 146 -12.47 6.60 5.36
N GLU A 147 -13.50 6.28 6.16
CA GLU A 147 -14.05 7.18 7.16
C GLU A 147 -13.01 7.53 8.24
N ASP A 148 -12.35 6.50 8.80
CA ASP A 148 -11.30 6.70 9.82
C ASP A 148 -10.07 7.42 9.22
N TRP A 149 -9.78 7.15 7.94
CA TRP A 149 -8.66 7.80 7.26
C TRP A 149 -8.86 9.31 7.10
N LEU A 150 -10.09 9.78 6.95
CA LEU A 150 -10.38 11.22 6.85
C LEU A 150 -10.02 11.97 8.15
N ASP A 151 -10.10 11.28 9.29
CA ASP A 151 -9.68 11.81 10.60
C ASP A 151 -8.18 11.57 10.86
N HIS A 152 -7.56 10.57 10.22
CA HIS A 152 -6.15 10.20 10.33
C HIS A 152 -5.43 10.18 8.96
N PRO A 153 -5.35 11.32 8.24
CA PRO A 153 -4.78 11.36 6.90
C PRO A 153 -3.31 10.94 6.88
N GLY A 154 -2.96 9.99 5.99
CA GLY A 154 -1.62 9.44 5.85
C GLY A 154 -1.37 8.18 6.68
N SER A 155 -2.28 7.81 7.58
CA SER A 155 -2.19 6.56 8.31
C SER A 155 -2.52 5.34 7.42
N VAL A 156 -1.84 4.22 7.71
CA VAL A 156 -2.14 2.89 7.15
C VAL A 156 -2.98 2.04 8.13
N GLY A 157 -3.50 2.65 9.20
CA GLY A 157 -4.47 2.07 10.12
C GLY A 157 -3.89 1.42 11.37
N LYS A 158 -4.72 0.62 12.02
CA LYS A 158 -4.38 -0.13 13.23
C LYS A 158 -4.11 -1.59 12.91
N ALA A 159 -3.29 -2.24 13.74
CA ALA A 159 -3.04 -3.67 13.61
C ALA A 159 -4.34 -4.47 13.79
N ILE A 160 -4.64 -5.33 12.80
CA ILE A 160 -5.76 -6.27 12.81
C ILE A 160 -5.28 -7.72 12.82
N HIS A 161 -4.01 -7.94 12.55
CA HIS A 161 -3.32 -9.22 12.68
C HIS A 161 -1.91 -8.99 13.20
N GLY A 162 -1.52 -9.74 14.25
CA GLY A 162 -0.30 -9.52 15.01
C GLY A 162 -0.37 -8.29 15.92
N THR A 163 0.63 -8.14 16.79
CA THR A 163 0.83 -6.95 17.63
C THR A 163 1.97 -6.13 17.05
N LEU A 164 1.74 -4.84 16.83
CA LEU A 164 2.73 -3.93 16.27
C LEU A 164 3.56 -3.27 17.38
N HIS A 165 4.88 -3.28 17.20
CA HIS A 165 5.86 -2.63 18.06
C HIS A 165 6.72 -1.67 17.23
N VAL A 166 7.06 -0.51 17.80
CA VAL A 166 7.95 0.47 17.17
C VAL A 166 9.19 0.60 18.06
N CYS A 167 10.38 0.29 17.52
CA CYS A 167 11.59 0.19 18.31
C CYS A 167 12.71 1.11 17.79
N ASN A 168 13.51 1.62 18.74
CA ASN A 168 14.75 2.32 18.45
C ASN A 168 15.84 1.34 17.96
N PRO A 169 17.02 1.81 17.54
CA PRO A 169 18.13 0.94 17.10
C PRO A 169 18.63 -0.06 18.17
N ASP A 170 18.39 0.22 19.44
CA ASP A 170 18.77 -0.67 20.56
C ASP A 170 17.71 -1.77 20.80
N GLY A 171 16.61 -1.74 20.07
CA GLY A 171 15.50 -2.70 20.19
C GLY A 171 14.54 -2.37 21.34
N GLU A 172 14.54 -1.15 21.87
CA GLU A 172 13.61 -0.72 22.90
C GLU A 172 12.40 -0.02 22.25
N GLU A 173 11.20 -0.27 22.77
CA GLU A 173 9.99 0.39 22.29
C GLU A 173 10.04 1.89 22.54
N VAL A 174 9.60 2.67 21.53
CA VAL A 174 9.57 4.14 21.60
C VAL A 174 8.18 4.67 21.93
N PRO A 175 8.07 5.89 22.50
CA PRO A 175 6.78 6.54 22.72
C PRO A 175 6.01 6.82 21.42
N ALA A 176 4.69 6.98 21.54
CA ALA A 176 3.84 7.43 20.43
C ALA A 176 4.37 8.74 19.81
N GLY A 177 4.30 8.83 18.48
CA GLY A 177 4.80 9.96 17.68
C GLY A 177 6.31 9.94 17.41
N GLN A 178 7.05 8.97 17.92
CA GLN A 178 8.47 8.79 17.61
C GLN A 178 8.66 7.70 16.57
N ASP A 179 9.39 8.01 15.49
CA ASP A 179 9.76 7.03 14.48
C ASP A 179 10.72 5.97 15.02
N GLY A 180 10.51 4.74 14.57
CA GLY A 180 11.36 3.60 14.84
C GLY A 180 11.13 2.47 13.84
N LEU A 181 11.92 1.42 13.95
CA LEU A 181 11.76 0.22 13.15
C LEU A 181 10.52 -0.56 13.61
N LEU A 182 9.68 -0.94 12.64
CA LEU A 182 8.43 -1.64 12.89
C LEU A 182 8.67 -3.14 13.02
N PHE A 183 8.10 -3.74 14.07
CA PHE A 183 8.10 -5.18 14.29
C PHE A 183 6.68 -5.66 14.53
N PHE A 184 6.39 -6.88 14.07
CA PHE A 184 5.17 -7.60 14.42
C PHE A 184 5.48 -8.78 15.33
N GLU A 185 4.74 -8.88 16.43
CA GLU A 185 4.65 -10.08 17.24
C GLU A 185 3.49 -10.92 16.73
N ASN A 186 3.76 -12.19 16.42
CA ASN A 186 2.78 -13.14 15.93
C ASN A 186 3.18 -14.56 16.35
N GLU A 187 2.20 -15.45 16.49
CA GLU A 187 2.44 -16.87 16.80
C GLU A 187 3.16 -17.61 15.67
N ASN A 188 2.93 -17.19 14.41
CA ASN A 188 3.47 -17.81 13.21
C ASN A 188 4.48 -16.87 12.53
N ILE A 189 5.72 -16.84 13.01
CA ILE A 189 6.80 -16.10 12.39
C ILE A 189 7.50 -17.01 11.36
N PRO A 190 7.55 -16.62 10.08
CA PRO A 190 8.21 -17.39 9.03
C PRO A 190 9.74 -17.26 9.12
N THR A 191 10.42 -18.10 8.34
CA THR A 191 11.85 -17.97 8.06
C THR A 191 12.08 -17.81 6.57
N TYR A 192 13.07 -17.04 6.16
CA TYR A 192 13.48 -16.95 4.76
C TYR A 192 14.11 -18.27 4.30
N HIS A 193 13.62 -18.78 3.17
CA HIS A 193 14.04 -20.08 2.65
C HIS A 193 15.52 -20.10 2.29
N ASN A 194 16.28 -21.03 2.90
CA ASN A 194 17.74 -21.16 2.74
C ASN A 194 18.54 -19.88 3.03
N ASP A 195 18.00 -18.96 3.84
CA ASP A 195 18.62 -17.70 4.18
C ASP A 195 18.52 -17.40 5.69
N PRO A 196 19.34 -18.09 6.50
CA PRO A 196 19.32 -17.93 7.95
C PRO A 196 19.88 -16.58 8.41
N ASP A 197 20.71 -15.92 7.61
CA ASP A 197 21.30 -14.64 7.96
C ASP A 197 20.25 -13.53 7.85
N ASN A 198 19.54 -13.39 6.73
CA ASN A 198 18.43 -12.47 6.60
C ASN A 198 17.31 -12.77 7.59
N THR A 199 17.04 -14.05 7.87
CA THR A 199 16.07 -14.42 8.92
C THR A 199 16.48 -13.85 10.27
N ARG A 200 17.77 -13.97 10.66
CA ARG A 200 18.29 -13.46 11.93
C ARG A 200 18.26 -11.93 11.98
N GLU A 201 18.61 -11.27 10.89
CA GLU A 201 18.57 -9.80 10.78
C GLU A 201 17.17 -9.22 10.90
N ALA A 202 16.17 -9.95 10.42
CA ALA A 202 14.78 -9.55 10.53
C ALA A 202 14.16 -9.81 11.91
N MET A 203 14.86 -10.57 12.79
CA MET A 203 14.32 -10.97 14.09
C MET A 203 14.74 -10.04 15.22
N HIS A 204 13.77 -9.61 16.01
CA HIS A 204 14.00 -8.97 17.29
C HIS A 204 14.37 -10.00 18.37
N PRO A 205 15.20 -9.68 19.39
CA PRO A 205 15.52 -10.59 20.49
C PRO A 205 14.32 -11.17 21.25
N LYS A 206 13.18 -10.47 21.25
CA LYS A 206 11.91 -10.94 21.84
C LYS A 206 11.10 -11.88 20.93
N GLY A 207 11.61 -12.23 19.73
CA GLY A 207 10.95 -13.12 18.78
C GLY A 207 10.00 -12.44 17.80
N TRP A 208 9.95 -11.11 17.77
CA TRP A 208 9.18 -10.34 16.77
C TRP A 208 9.93 -10.28 15.45
N MET A 209 9.22 -10.01 14.35
CA MET A 209 9.85 -9.89 13.02
C MET A 209 9.54 -8.54 12.38
N THR A 210 10.52 -7.98 11.65
CA THR A 210 10.37 -6.75 10.89
C THR A 210 10.30 -7.01 9.39
N LEU A 211 9.58 -6.12 8.67
CA LEU A 211 9.64 -5.99 7.20
C LEU A 211 10.70 -4.97 6.75
N GLY A 212 11.38 -4.31 7.72
CA GLY A 212 12.36 -3.27 7.44
C GLY A 212 11.76 -1.88 7.23
N ASP A 213 10.50 -1.69 7.56
CA ASP A 213 9.82 -0.39 7.43
C ASP A 213 10.01 0.43 8.72
N ILE A 214 10.08 1.75 8.55
CA ILE A 214 10.19 2.75 9.63
C ILE A 214 8.87 3.51 9.70
N GLY A 215 8.42 3.83 10.90
CA GLY A 215 7.22 4.61 11.14
C GLY A 215 6.95 4.84 12.61
N HIS A 216 5.80 5.39 12.92
CA HIS A 216 5.37 5.63 14.30
C HIS A 216 3.89 5.31 14.50
N LEU A 217 3.51 5.07 15.75
CA LEU A 217 2.11 5.04 16.17
C LEU A 217 1.72 6.42 16.73
N ASP A 218 0.55 6.89 16.38
CA ASP A 218 -0.05 8.01 17.10
C ASP A 218 -0.59 7.58 18.49
N PRO A 219 -1.04 8.53 19.34
CA PRO A 219 -1.60 8.20 20.65
C PRO A 219 -2.85 7.30 20.60
N ASP A 220 -3.56 7.29 19.48
CA ASP A 220 -4.75 6.48 19.25
C ASP A 220 -4.43 5.09 18.67
N GLY A 221 -3.14 4.82 18.39
CA GLY A 221 -2.62 3.54 17.87
C GLY A 221 -2.72 3.37 16.37
N TYR A 222 -2.88 4.46 15.61
CA TYR A 222 -2.79 4.45 14.17
C TYR A 222 -1.34 4.50 13.72
N LEU A 223 -0.99 3.64 12.76
CA LEU A 223 0.35 3.56 12.17
C LEU A 223 0.52 4.55 11.03
N TYR A 224 1.63 5.27 11.06
CA TYR A 224 2.13 6.12 9.96
C TYR A 224 3.47 5.57 9.48
N LEU A 225 3.58 5.29 8.19
CA LEU A 225 4.82 4.84 7.58
C LEU A 225 5.65 6.06 7.15
N THR A 226 6.94 6.05 7.50
CA THR A 226 7.89 7.10 7.11
C THR A 226 8.69 6.68 5.88
N ASP A 227 9.36 5.52 5.94
CA ASP A 227 10.14 4.96 4.81
C ASP A 227 10.57 3.51 5.10
N ARG A 228 11.40 2.95 4.20
CA ARG A 228 12.15 1.71 4.45
C ARG A 228 13.55 2.01 4.95
N LYS A 229 14.00 1.25 5.93
CA LYS A 229 15.38 1.35 6.48
C LYS A 229 16.44 1.26 5.38
N SER A 230 16.22 0.43 4.36
CA SER A 230 17.15 0.22 3.24
C SER A 230 17.19 1.36 2.23
N HIS A 231 16.19 2.27 2.23
CA HIS A 231 16.10 3.39 1.30
C HIS A 231 16.56 4.70 1.90
N MET A 232 16.72 4.77 3.20
CA MET A 232 17.13 6.00 3.89
C MET A 232 18.49 6.49 3.37
N ILE A 233 18.52 7.73 2.92
CA ILE A 233 19.71 8.43 2.43
C ILE A 233 20.37 9.13 3.60
N ILE A 234 21.69 8.94 3.76
CA ILE A 234 22.47 9.62 4.81
C ILE A 234 23.34 10.69 4.17
N SER A 235 22.87 11.94 4.22
CA SER A 235 23.56 13.08 3.64
C SER A 235 24.08 14.02 4.72
N GLY A 236 25.40 14.14 4.84
CA GLY A 236 26.02 15.01 5.85
C GLY A 236 25.63 14.67 7.29
N GLY A 237 25.31 13.40 7.58
CA GLY A 237 24.84 12.94 8.89
C GLY A 237 23.35 13.18 9.15
N VAL A 238 22.60 13.65 8.16
CA VAL A 238 21.13 13.81 8.22
C VAL A 238 20.46 12.64 7.52
N ASN A 239 19.48 12.03 8.18
CA ASN A 239 18.63 11.01 7.59
C ASN A 239 17.59 11.70 6.70
N ILE A 240 17.56 11.31 5.43
CA ILE A 240 16.58 11.81 4.45
C ILE A 240 15.78 10.61 3.98
N TYR A 241 14.47 10.74 4.04
CA TYR A 241 13.52 9.71 3.62
C TYR A 241 13.02 9.97 2.21
N PRO A 242 13.42 9.16 1.20
CA PRO A 242 13.03 9.31 -0.21
C PRO A 242 11.54 9.45 -0.43
N GLN A 243 10.73 8.72 0.31
CA GLN A 243 9.29 8.66 0.14
C GLN A 243 8.59 10.02 0.26
N GLU A 244 9.06 10.89 1.13
CA GLU A 244 8.50 12.25 1.28
C GLU A 244 8.66 13.06 -0.02
N ILE A 245 9.84 12.97 -0.63
CA ILE A 245 10.13 13.66 -1.88
C ILE A 245 9.37 13.05 -3.04
N GLU A 246 9.31 11.71 -3.13
CA GLU A 246 8.55 10.98 -4.16
C GLU A 246 7.07 11.33 -4.09
N ASN A 247 6.48 11.35 -2.89
CA ASN A 247 5.09 11.73 -2.67
C ASN A 247 4.78 13.14 -3.18
N LEU A 248 5.71 14.08 -3.04
CA LEU A 248 5.57 15.42 -3.59
C LEU A 248 5.68 15.42 -5.11
N LEU A 249 6.69 14.75 -5.66
CA LEU A 249 6.96 14.75 -7.11
C LEU A 249 5.80 14.18 -7.92
N VAL A 250 5.18 13.08 -7.48
CA VAL A 250 4.08 12.43 -8.21
C VAL A 250 2.78 13.25 -8.21
N THR A 251 2.65 14.26 -7.35
CA THR A 251 1.51 15.20 -7.41
C THR A 251 1.60 16.18 -8.57
N HIS A 252 2.78 16.34 -9.17
CA HIS A 252 2.96 17.26 -10.30
C HIS A 252 2.32 16.70 -11.58
N ASP A 253 1.56 17.51 -12.31
CA ASP A 253 0.75 17.09 -13.48
C ASP A 253 1.56 16.40 -14.59
N LYS A 254 2.82 16.77 -14.78
CA LYS A 254 3.70 16.22 -15.80
C LYS A 254 4.46 14.96 -15.36
N VAL A 255 4.39 14.58 -14.10
CA VAL A 255 5.13 13.45 -13.52
C VAL A 255 4.23 12.22 -13.44
N MET A 256 4.60 11.14 -14.14
CA MET A 256 3.89 9.85 -14.06
C MET A 256 4.34 9.04 -12.85
N ASP A 257 5.65 9.09 -12.57
CA ASP A 257 6.28 8.31 -11.50
C ASP A 257 7.61 8.97 -11.11
N ALA A 258 8.06 8.77 -9.88
CA ALA A 258 9.32 9.29 -9.39
C ALA A 258 10.00 8.27 -8.48
N ALA A 259 11.33 8.22 -8.55
CA ALA A 259 12.17 7.46 -7.64
C ALA A 259 13.30 8.35 -7.11
N VAL A 260 13.47 8.38 -5.79
CA VAL A 260 14.52 9.16 -5.12
C VAL A 260 15.56 8.21 -4.54
N ILE A 261 16.82 8.48 -4.82
CA ILE A 261 17.96 7.64 -4.43
C ILE A 261 19.10 8.45 -3.84
N GLY A 262 19.88 7.80 -2.97
CA GLY A 262 21.20 8.31 -2.54
C GLY A 262 22.23 8.06 -3.61
N ALA A 263 22.86 9.13 -4.10
CA ALA A 263 24.03 9.01 -4.99
C ALA A 263 25.30 9.32 -4.20
N PRO A 264 26.40 8.57 -4.40
CA PRO A 264 27.67 8.82 -3.71
C PRO A 264 28.14 10.28 -3.86
N CYS A 265 28.52 10.92 -2.76
CA CYS A 265 29.01 12.29 -2.72
C CYS A 265 30.22 12.39 -1.80
N PRO A 266 31.40 12.86 -2.29
CA PRO A 266 32.62 12.96 -1.48
C PRO A 266 32.49 13.87 -0.25
N ASP A 267 31.66 14.92 -0.33
CA ASP A 267 31.53 15.93 0.72
C ASP A 267 30.50 15.54 1.80
N PHE A 268 29.46 14.77 1.42
CA PHE A 268 28.32 14.47 2.30
C PHE A 268 28.08 12.97 2.52
N GLY A 269 28.89 12.09 1.92
CA GLY A 269 28.65 10.64 1.87
C GLY A 269 27.65 10.29 0.76
N GLU A 270 26.44 10.81 0.84
CA GLU A 270 25.41 10.70 -0.19
C GLU A 270 24.81 12.08 -0.51
N LYS A 271 24.30 12.22 -1.74
CA LYS A 271 23.42 13.32 -2.16
C LYS A 271 22.12 12.79 -2.72
N VAL A 272 21.06 13.54 -2.55
CA VAL A 272 19.73 13.18 -3.09
C VAL A 272 19.74 13.32 -4.61
N GLY A 273 19.28 12.28 -5.30
CA GLY A 273 19.03 12.27 -6.73
C GLY A 273 17.60 11.80 -7.00
N ALA A 274 16.90 12.40 -7.96
CA ALA A 274 15.56 11.99 -8.36
C ALA A 274 15.54 11.54 -9.81
N GLY A 275 15.00 10.34 -10.05
CA GLY A 275 14.63 9.86 -11.37
C GLY A 275 13.14 10.12 -11.60
N ILE A 276 12.79 10.83 -12.67
CA ILE A 276 11.40 11.20 -12.97
C ILE A 276 10.96 10.54 -14.27
N ARG A 277 9.80 9.87 -14.24
CA ARG A 277 9.11 9.41 -15.42
C ARG A 277 8.03 10.41 -15.82
N PRO A 278 8.14 11.10 -16.97
CA PRO A 278 7.15 12.07 -17.41
C PRO A 278 5.86 11.39 -17.89
N MET A 279 4.74 12.13 -17.87
CA MET A 279 3.48 11.70 -18.48
C MET A 279 3.60 11.57 -20.01
N ASP A 280 4.33 12.49 -20.64
CA ASP A 280 4.64 12.47 -22.06
C ASP A 280 6.13 12.19 -22.26
N MET A 281 6.45 11.02 -22.80
CA MET A 281 7.84 10.60 -23.07
C MET A 281 8.51 11.39 -24.20
N GLU A 282 7.73 12.01 -25.10
CA GLU A 282 8.27 12.86 -26.18
C GLU A 282 8.64 14.25 -25.67
N ALA A 283 8.00 14.68 -24.59
CA ALA A 283 8.33 15.94 -23.90
C ALA A 283 9.46 15.78 -22.85
N ALA A 284 10.06 14.59 -22.73
CA ALA A 284 11.20 14.34 -21.86
C ALA A 284 12.45 15.02 -22.43
N GLY A 285 12.81 16.16 -21.90
CA GLY A 285 13.96 16.97 -22.25
C GLY A 285 13.97 18.22 -21.39
N ASP A 286 14.51 19.30 -21.87
CA ASP A 286 14.79 20.58 -21.17
C ASP A 286 13.62 21.22 -20.37
N ALA A 287 12.44 20.63 -20.35
CA ALA A 287 11.26 21.16 -19.68
C ALA A 287 11.04 20.65 -18.25
N LEU A 288 11.93 19.78 -17.74
CA LEU A 288 11.84 19.17 -16.39
C LEU A 288 13.07 19.51 -15.51
N GLU A 289 13.96 20.41 -15.95
CA GLU A 289 15.05 20.95 -15.13
C GLU A 289 14.57 22.05 -14.16
#